data_ee482c5a0f653796b26099591b21b0d0
#
_entry.id   ee482c5a0f653796b26099591b21b0d0
#
_cell.length_a   1.000
_cell.length_b   1.000
_cell.length_c   1.000
_cell.angle_alpha   90.00
_cell.angle_beta   90.00
_cell.angle_gamma   90.00
#
_symmetry.space_group_name_H-M   'P 1'
#
loop_
_entity.id
_entity.type
_entity.pdbx_description
1 polymer ?
#
loop_
_entity_poly.entity_id
_entity_poly.type
_entity_poly.pdbx_seq_one_letter_code
_entity_poly.pdbx_strand_id
1 'polypeptide(L)'
;ASQGAFADYTVMQLRERFRGVVCLVHQEAEAMVTLLGGVKANRSGHGFRPANSVQVRNLFHFFEQFDLVSGLSDTFQDVSRVHTYYRQALLSAKMALRMGSGRRAVFSDYMPLPMIASILEHEDADTFLHPALPAIHRYDQEHKTDYFQTLYEYLLNMLDKHAAAAMLELHKN
;
A
#
# COMPACT_ATOMS: atom_id res chain seq x y z
N ALA A 1 -4.39 14.44 -26.94
CA ALA A 1 -3.79 15.78 -26.67
C ALA A 1 -3.97 16.23 -25.20
N SER A 2 -5.04 15.81 -24.50
CA SER A 2 -5.31 16.27 -23.13
C SER A 2 -4.47 15.58 -22.03
N GLN A 3 -4.12 14.31 -22.20
CA GLN A 3 -3.35 13.55 -21.20
C GLN A 3 -1.90 14.02 -21.06
N GLY A 4 -1.24 14.35 -22.17
CA GLY A 4 0.13 14.86 -22.13
C GLY A 4 0.24 16.21 -21.41
N ALA A 5 -0.66 17.14 -21.71
CA ALA A 5 -0.69 18.45 -21.06
C ALA A 5 -0.96 18.36 -19.54
N PHE A 6 -1.79 17.42 -19.10
CA PHE A 6 -2.05 17.17 -17.69
C PHE A 6 -0.79 16.62 -16.98
N ALA A 7 -0.11 15.67 -17.60
CA ALA A 7 1.11 15.09 -17.06
C ALA A 7 2.22 16.14 -16.95
N ASP A 8 2.44 16.95 -17.98
CA ASP A 8 3.42 18.05 -17.99
C ASP A 8 3.12 19.09 -16.90
N TYR A 9 1.86 19.46 -16.74
CA TYR A 9 1.43 20.37 -15.67
C TYR A 9 1.70 19.77 -14.28
N THR A 10 1.37 18.51 -14.07
CA THR A 10 1.61 17.81 -12.81
C THR A 10 3.10 17.74 -12.47
N VAL A 11 3.95 17.44 -13.45
CA VAL A 11 5.41 17.44 -13.29
C VAL A 11 5.93 18.82 -12.91
N MET A 12 5.45 19.86 -13.56
CA MET A 12 5.84 21.24 -13.26
C MET A 12 5.47 21.60 -11.81
N GLN A 13 4.23 21.36 -11.40
CA GLN A 13 3.75 21.61 -10.03
C GLN A 13 4.53 20.81 -8.99
N LEU A 14 4.87 19.56 -9.29
CA LEU A 14 5.65 18.69 -8.42
C LEU A 14 7.05 19.27 -8.19
N ARG A 15 7.73 19.68 -9.24
CA ARG A 15 9.08 20.30 -9.16
C ARG A 15 9.08 21.61 -8.42
N GLU A 16 8.06 22.44 -8.58
CA GLU A 16 7.96 23.73 -7.91
C GLU A 16 7.66 23.59 -6.41
N ARG A 17 6.65 22.79 -6.06
CA ARG A 17 6.19 22.65 -4.67
C ARG A 17 7.15 21.83 -3.79
N PHE A 18 7.89 20.91 -4.37
CA PHE A 18 8.75 19.98 -3.64
C PHE A 18 10.24 20.17 -3.99
N ARG A 19 10.65 21.40 -4.24
CA ARG A 19 12.08 21.74 -4.45
C ARG A 19 12.91 21.26 -3.26
N GLY A 20 14.02 20.56 -3.54
CA GLY A 20 14.91 19.99 -2.51
C GLY A 20 14.50 18.62 -1.96
N VAL A 21 13.33 18.10 -2.35
CA VAL A 21 12.90 16.71 -2.05
C VAL A 21 12.80 15.89 -3.32
N VAL A 22 12.20 16.44 -4.38
CA VAL A 22 12.12 15.78 -5.68
C VAL A 22 13.43 15.98 -6.44
N CYS A 23 14.16 14.88 -6.66
CA CYS A 23 15.43 14.88 -7.38
C CYS A 23 15.25 14.67 -8.87
N LEU A 24 14.36 13.74 -9.26
CA LEU A 24 14.09 13.37 -10.62
C LEU A 24 12.62 13.03 -10.80
N VAL A 25 12.04 13.43 -11.92
CA VAL A 25 10.74 12.97 -12.38
C VAL A 25 10.93 12.42 -13.79
N HIS A 26 10.58 11.15 -13.97
CA HIS A 26 10.55 10.47 -15.25
C HIS A 26 9.11 10.09 -15.57
N GLN A 27 8.67 10.43 -16.78
CA GLN A 27 7.33 10.16 -17.25
C GLN A 27 7.36 8.95 -18.19
N GLU A 28 6.53 7.97 -17.87
CA GLU A 28 6.21 6.83 -18.74
C GLU A 28 4.79 7.01 -19.31
N ALA A 29 4.35 6.12 -20.21
CA ALA A 29 3.09 6.28 -20.93
C ALA A 29 1.87 6.47 -20.01
N GLU A 30 1.80 5.73 -18.88
CA GLU A 30 0.67 5.76 -17.95
C GLU A 30 1.12 5.98 -16.49
N ALA A 31 2.40 6.25 -16.28
CA ALA A 31 2.98 6.37 -14.95
C ALA A 31 3.98 7.53 -14.87
N MET A 32 4.12 8.07 -13.69
CA MET A 32 5.15 9.04 -13.37
C MET A 32 6.01 8.48 -12.24
N VAL A 33 7.31 8.36 -12.50
CA VAL A 33 8.29 7.89 -11.52
C VAL A 33 8.99 9.08 -10.90
N THR A 34 8.96 9.18 -9.59
CA THR A 34 9.57 10.28 -8.85
C THR A 34 10.64 9.76 -7.92
N LEU A 35 11.88 10.21 -8.09
CA LEU A 35 12.97 9.96 -7.15
C LEU A 35 13.00 11.07 -6.11
N LEU A 36 12.88 10.68 -4.85
CA LEU A 36 12.92 11.59 -3.71
C LEU A 36 14.29 11.51 -3.03
N GLY A 37 14.90 12.67 -2.76
CA GLY A 37 16.16 12.78 -2.04
C GLY A 37 16.02 13.63 -0.79
N GLY A 38 17.00 13.54 0.12
CA GLY A 38 17.04 14.38 1.31
C GLY A 38 15.93 14.13 2.34
N VAL A 39 15.15 13.06 2.18
CA VAL A 39 14.12 12.69 3.13
C VAL A 39 14.80 12.21 4.42
N LYS A 40 14.79 13.05 5.46
CA LYS A 40 15.38 12.71 6.74
C LYS A 40 14.63 11.53 7.38
N ALA A 41 15.39 10.47 7.68
CA ALA A 41 14.92 9.33 8.44
C ALA A 41 14.57 9.77 9.87
N ASN A 42 13.34 9.57 10.28
CA ASN A 42 13.03 9.65 11.71
C ASN A 42 13.41 8.30 12.32
N ARG A 43 14.49 8.28 13.10
CA ARG A 43 14.98 7.09 13.83
C ARG A 43 14.10 6.86 15.07
N SER A 44 12.89 6.45 14.91
CA SER A 44 12.13 5.79 15.97
C SER A 44 12.45 4.30 15.89
N GLY A 45 12.73 3.65 17.01
CA GLY A 45 13.34 2.32 17.13
C GLY A 45 12.67 1.10 16.48
N HIS A 46 11.83 1.31 15.47
CA HIS A 46 11.08 0.29 14.73
C HIS A 46 11.32 0.35 13.22
N GLY A 47 12.53 0.71 12.81
CA GLY A 47 12.88 0.79 11.39
C GLY A 47 12.48 2.12 10.74
N PHE A 48 13.10 2.38 9.61
CA PHE A 48 12.88 3.59 8.84
C PHE A 48 11.55 3.52 8.09
N ARG A 49 10.59 4.39 8.45
CA ARG A 49 9.34 4.55 7.70
C ARG A 49 9.33 5.90 6.98
N PRO A 50 9.61 5.95 5.67
CA PRO A 50 9.62 7.18 4.89
C PRO A 50 8.24 7.87 4.89
N ALA A 51 7.16 7.09 4.95
CA ALA A 51 5.78 7.58 5.00
C ALA A 51 5.49 8.50 6.20
N ASN A 52 6.29 8.44 7.26
CA ASN A 52 6.11 9.30 8.44
C ASN A 52 6.74 10.69 8.30
N SER A 53 7.51 10.95 7.23
CA SER A 53 8.02 12.29 7.00
C SER A 53 6.91 13.24 6.54
N VAL A 54 6.93 14.49 7.03
CA VAL A 54 5.97 15.53 6.62
C VAL A 54 6.01 15.74 5.11
N GLN A 55 7.21 15.70 4.52
CA GLN A 55 7.40 15.88 3.09
C GLN A 55 6.70 14.77 2.28
N VAL A 56 6.83 13.52 2.69
CA VAL A 56 6.18 12.40 2.00
C VAL A 56 4.67 12.44 2.16
N ARG A 57 4.17 12.81 3.34
CA ARG A 57 2.72 13.00 3.53
C ARG A 57 2.16 14.11 2.64
N ASN A 58 2.84 15.23 2.55
CA ASN A 58 2.43 16.33 1.68
C ASN A 58 2.47 15.93 0.20
N LEU A 59 3.44 15.10 -0.18
CA LEU A 59 3.55 14.56 -1.53
C LEU A 59 2.38 13.62 -1.85
N PHE A 60 2.01 12.72 -0.93
CA PHE A 60 0.84 11.87 -1.10
C PHE A 60 -0.43 12.70 -1.23
N HIS A 61 -0.61 13.70 -0.38
CA HIS A 61 -1.76 14.60 -0.48
C HIS A 61 -1.80 15.35 -1.82
N PHE A 62 -0.64 15.77 -2.32
CA PHE A 62 -0.56 16.36 -3.66
C PHE A 62 -1.04 15.37 -4.73
N PHE A 63 -0.59 14.11 -4.72
CA PHE A 63 -1.04 13.12 -5.71
C PHE A 63 -2.54 12.83 -5.60
N GLU A 64 -3.08 12.78 -4.39
CA GLU A 64 -4.52 12.61 -4.15
C GLU A 64 -5.34 13.76 -4.76
N GLN A 65 -4.86 15.00 -4.68
CA GLN A 65 -5.52 16.18 -5.30
C GLN A 65 -5.59 16.07 -6.84
N PHE A 66 -4.66 15.37 -7.45
CA PHE A 66 -4.62 15.10 -8.89
C PHE A 66 -5.26 13.78 -9.29
N ASP A 67 -5.96 13.12 -8.38
CA ASP A 67 -6.61 11.83 -8.60
C ASP A 67 -5.63 10.71 -9.00
N LEU A 68 -4.37 10.81 -8.59
CA LEU A 68 -3.32 9.86 -8.90
C LEU A 68 -3.19 8.78 -7.82
N VAL A 69 -2.97 7.55 -8.26
CA VAL A 69 -2.58 6.46 -7.37
C VAL A 69 -1.07 6.46 -7.21
N SER A 70 -0.59 6.31 -5.98
CA SER A 70 0.83 6.37 -5.69
C SER A 70 1.32 5.16 -4.88
N GLY A 71 2.50 4.66 -5.26
CA GLY A 71 3.23 3.64 -4.54
C GLY A 71 4.61 4.15 -4.12
N LEU A 72 5.00 3.88 -2.89
CA LEU A 72 6.30 4.27 -2.35
C LEU A 72 7.13 3.02 -2.05
N SER A 73 8.39 3.02 -2.49
CA SER A 73 9.39 2.03 -2.12
C SER A 73 9.93 2.26 -0.72
N ASP A 74 10.68 1.32 -0.22
CA ASP A 74 11.59 1.56 0.89
C ASP A 74 12.68 2.56 0.49
N THR A 75 13.37 3.11 1.48
CA THR A 75 14.50 4.02 1.25
C THR A 75 15.76 3.25 0.92
N PHE A 76 16.62 3.91 0.15
CA PHE A 76 17.92 3.36 -0.25
C PHE A 76 18.99 4.43 -0.25
N GLN A 77 20.22 4.00 -0.15
CA GLN A 77 21.41 4.86 -0.19
C GLN A 77 22.25 4.61 -1.45
N ASP A 78 22.14 3.42 -2.01
CA ASP A 78 22.88 3.01 -3.19
C ASP A 78 22.02 3.18 -4.45
N VAL A 79 22.35 4.17 -5.26
CA VAL A 79 21.64 4.49 -6.51
C VAL A 79 21.75 3.36 -7.54
N SER A 80 22.79 2.52 -7.48
CA SER A 80 22.90 1.37 -8.39
C SER A 80 21.73 0.39 -8.25
N ARG A 81 21.04 0.41 -7.11
CA ARG A 81 19.87 -0.42 -6.80
C ARG A 81 18.53 0.23 -7.12
N VAL A 82 18.51 1.38 -7.80
CA VAL A 82 17.27 2.11 -8.11
C VAL A 82 16.21 1.24 -8.80
N HIS A 83 16.63 0.31 -9.65
CA HIS A 83 15.72 -0.63 -10.32
C HIS A 83 14.93 -1.49 -9.32
N THR A 84 15.56 -1.98 -8.26
CA THR A 84 14.89 -2.76 -7.21
C THR A 84 13.82 -1.91 -6.52
N TYR A 85 14.13 -0.68 -6.15
CA TYR A 85 13.21 0.21 -5.46
C TYR A 85 12.11 0.76 -6.38
N TYR A 86 12.39 0.93 -7.65
CA TYR A 86 11.35 1.18 -8.66
C TYR A 86 10.32 0.05 -8.69
N ARG A 87 10.76 -1.21 -8.71
CA ARG A 87 9.85 -2.37 -8.66
C ARG A 87 9.02 -2.40 -7.39
N GLN A 88 9.61 -2.07 -6.23
CA GLN A 88 8.86 -1.95 -4.97
C GLN A 88 7.76 -0.89 -5.06
N ALA A 89 8.09 0.31 -5.57
CA ALA A 89 7.11 1.38 -5.73
C ALA A 89 5.98 0.98 -6.69
N LEU A 90 6.31 0.33 -7.80
CA LEU A 90 5.33 -0.15 -8.77
C LEU A 90 4.40 -1.21 -8.17
N LEU A 91 4.94 -2.16 -7.40
CA LEU A 91 4.14 -3.17 -6.68
C LEU A 91 3.20 -2.50 -5.68
N SER A 92 3.70 -1.52 -4.92
CA SER A 92 2.88 -0.78 -3.97
C SER A 92 1.73 -0.03 -4.65
N ALA A 93 1.99 0.63 -5.78
CA ALA A 93 0.93 1.29 -6.56
C ALA A 93 -0.13 0.30 -7.06
N LYS A 94 0.28 -0.87 -7.55
CA LYS A 94 -0.63 -1.95 -7.95
C LYS A 94 -1.47 -2.46 -6.77
N MET A 95 -0.88 -2.56 -5.58
CA MET A 95 -1.62 -2.94 -4.38
C MET A 95 -2.63 -1.88 -3.96
N ALA A 96 -2.28 -0.60 -3.99
CA ALA A 96 -3.20 0.50 -3.72
C ALA A 96 -4.44 0.45 -4.63
N LEU A 97 -4.26 0.12 -5.91
CA LEU A 97 -5.36 -0.06 -6.86
C LEU A 97 -6.26 -1.25 -6.53
N ARG A 98 -5.66 -2.37 -6.09
CA ARG A 98 -6.41 -3.63 -5.84
C ARG A 98 -7.20 -3.59 -4.53
N MET A 99 -6.63 -3.00 -3.50
CA MET A 99 -7.23 -3.04 -2.16
C MET A 99 -8.36 -2.04 -1.95
N GLY A 100 -8.52 -1.04 -2.82
CA GLY A 100 -9.56 -0.03 -2.69
C GLY A 100 -9.51 0.82 -1.41
N SER A 101 -8.51 0.58 -0.56
CA SER A 101 -8.37 1.19 0.77
C SER A 101 -7.73 2.58 0.75
N GLY A 102 -7.55 3.14 -0.42
CA GLY A 102 -6.92 4.44 -0.61
C GLY A 102 -6.10 4.50 -1.88
N ARG A 103 -5.68 5.71 -2.27
CA ARG A 103 -4.91 5.92 -3.50
C ARG A 103 -3.39 5.85 -3.28
N ARG A 104 -2.95 5.30 -2.15
CA ARG A 104 -1.53 5.22 -1.79
C ARG A 104 -1.18 3.93 -1.09
N ALA A 105 0.02 3.42 -1.33
CA ALA A 105 0.60 2.33 -0.58
C ALA A 105 2.10 2.52 -0.40
N VAL A 106 2.62 2.04 0.73
CA VAL A 106 4.04 2.01 1.05
C VAL A 106 4.50 0.56 1.06
N PHE A 107 5.62 0.24 0.42
CA PHE A 107 6.08 -1.13 0.25
C PHE A 107 6.23 -1.88 1.57
N SER A 108 6.86 -1.25 2.57
CA SER A 108 7.05 -1.86 3.90
C SER A 108 5.75 -2.23 4.62
N ASP A 109 4.67 -1.52 4.34
CA ASP A 109 3.38 -1.76 5.00
C ASP A 109 2.63 -2.97 4.38
N TYR A 110 2.92 -3.28 3.12
CA TYR A 110 2.22 -4.32 2.36
C TYR A 110 3.14 -5.45 1.86
N MET A 111 4.40 -5.46 2.25
CA MET A 111 5.42 -6.40 1.74
C MET A 111 4.99 -7.88 1.74
N PRO A 112 4.29 -8.41 2.75
CA PRO A 112 3.84 -9.80 2.72
C PRO A 112 2.86 -10.10 1.57
N LEU A 113 2.02 -9.15 1.18
CA LEU A 113 0.97 -9.36 0.18
C LEU A 113 1.51 -9.63 -1.24
N PRO A 114 2.49 -8.86 -1.78
CA PRO A 114 3.11 -9.19 -3.06
C PRO A 114 3.79 -10.55 -3.07
N MET A 115 4.38 -10.98 -1.96
CA MET A 115 4.98 -12.31 -1.84
C MET A 115 3.90 -13.40 -1.92
N ILE A 116 2.83 -13.25 -1.16
CA ILE A 116 1.69 -14.16 -1.19
C ILE A 116 1.08 -14.19 -2.60
N ALA A 117 0.84 -13.04 -3.22
CA ALA A 117 0.30 -12.96 -4.57
C ALA A 117 1.19 -13.68 -5.60
N SER A 118 2.51 -13.53 -5.51
CA SER A 118 3.46 -14.21 -6.41
C SER A 118 3.46 -15.74 -6.20
N ILE A 119 3.28 -16.20 -4.98
CA ILE A 119 3.16 -17.62 -4.68
C ILE A 119 1.86 -18.18 -5.29
N LEU A 120 0.74 -17.49 -5.10
CA LEU A 120 -0.57 -17.89 -5.59
C LEU A 120 -0.73 -17.81 -7.13
N GLU A 121 0.19 -17.15 -7.84
CA GLU A 121 0.25 -17.22 -9.30
C GLU A 121 0.73 -18.59 -9.81
N HIS A 122 1.43 -19.35 -8.99
CA HIS A 122 2.08 -20.60 -9.38
C HIS A 122 1.59 -21.82 -8.60
N GLU A 123 0.98 -21.61 -7.45
CA GLU A 123 0.55 -22.63 -6.51
C GLU A 123 -0.93 -22.47 -6.16
N ASP A 124 -1.58 -23.58 -5.84
CA ASP A 124 -2.97 -23.55 -5.39
C ASP A 124 -3.06 -22.90 -4.00
N ALA A 125 -3.98 -21.95 -3.85
CA ALA A 125 -4.23 -21.26 -2.58
C ALA A 125 -4.52 -22.24 -1.44
N ASP A 126 -5.22 -23.33 -1.71
CA ASP A 126 -5.59 -24.36 -0.73
C ASP A 126 -4.37 -25.01 -0.07
N THR A 127 -3.22 -25.02 -0.75
CA THR A 127 -1.95 -25.53 -0.20
C THR A 127 -1.47 -24.72 1.01
N PHE A 128 -1.79 -23.45 1.06
CA PHE A 128 -1.29 -22.51 2.08
C PHE A 128 -2.36 -22.12 3.12
N LEU A 129 -3.62 -22.43 2.85
CA LEU A 129 -4.70 -22.10 3.76
C LEU A 129 -4.79 -23.09 4.92
N HIS A 130 -4.95 -22.55 6.14
CA HIS A 130 -5.30 -23.42 7.26
C HIS A 130 -6.65 -24.10 6.99
N PRO A 131 -6.78 -25.43 7.17
CA PRO A 131 -7.98 -26.17 6.76
C PRO A 131 -9.28 -25.70 7.45
N ALA A 132 -9.19 -25.00 8.56
CA ALA A 132 -10.35 -24.40 9.19
C ALA A 132 -10.98 -23.25 8.39
N LEU A 133 -10.20 -22.52 7.56
CA LEU A 133 -10.71 -21.35 6.83
C LEU A 133 -11.74 -21.74 5.76
N PRO A 134 -11.47 -22.71 4.86
CA PRO A 134 -12.48 -23.20 3.93
C PRO A 134 -13.70 -23.81 4.65
N ALA A 135 -13.50 -24.46 5.81
CA ALA A 135 -14.59 -25.04 6.59
C ALA A 135 -15.52 -23.95 7.17
N ILE A 136 -14.96 -22.89 7.76
CA ILE A 136 -15.72 -21.73 8.26
C ILE A 136 -16.47 -21.05 7.10
N HIS A 137 -15.82 -20.80 5.98
CA HIS A 137 -16.45 -20.15 4.83
C HIS A 137 -17.62 -20.97 4.29
N ARG A 138 -17.49 -22.30 4.18
CA ARG A 138 -18.59 -23.18 3.79
C ARG A 138 -19.72 -23.16 4.78
N TYR A 139 -19.41 -23.21 6.08
CA TYR A 139 -20.41 -23.12 7.15
C TYR A 139 -21.21 -21.82 7.08
N ASP A 140 -20.55 -20.69 6.86
CA ASP A 140 -21.21 -19.38 6.70
C ASP A 140 -22.19 -19.38 5.52
N GLN A 141 -21.79 -19.96 4.39
CA GLN A 141 -22.66 -20.07 3.21
C GLN A 141 -23.91 -20.93 3.48
N GLU A 142 -23.75 -22.03 4.18
CA GLU A 142 -24.86 -22.98 4.48
C GLU A 142 -25.81 -22.43 5.55
N HIS A 143 -25.29 -21.69 6.55
CA HIS A 143 -26.06 -21.25 7.70
C HIS A 143 -26.35 -19.76 7.73
N LYS A 144 -25.88 -19.00 6.72
CA LYS A 144 -25.98 -17.53 6.64
C LYS A 144 -25.43 -16.82 7.87
N THR A 145 -24.26 -17.27 8.32
CA THR A 145 -23.49 -16.70 9.43
C THR A 145 -22.29 -15.92 8.90
N ASP A 146 -21.63 -15.12 9.74
CA ASP A 146 -20.50 -14.28 9.40
C ASP A 146 -19.27 -14.60 10.27
N TYR A 147 -19.03 -15.88 10.53
CA TYR A 147 -17.90 -16.31 11.37
C TYR A 147 -16.54 -16.03 10.73
N PHE A 148 -16.45 -16.11 9.40
CA PHE A 148 -15.22 -15.77 8.68
C PHE A 148 -14.88 -14.28 8.87
N GLN A 149 -15.86 -13.39 8.72
CA GLN A 149 -15.68 -11.96 8.95
C GLN A 149 -15.35 -11.68 10.42
N THR A 150 -16.01 -12.38 11.34
CA THR A 150 -15.73 -12.26 12.78
C THR A 150 -14.30 -12.66 13.12
N LEU A 151 -13.81 -13.76 12.56
CA LEU A 151 -12.42 -14.20 12.73
C LEU A 151 -11.45 -13.17 12.13
N TYR A 152 -11.74 -12.64 10.96
CA TYR A 152 -10.92 -11.63 10.29
C TYR A 152 -10.77 -10.37 11.16
N GLU A 153 -11.88 -9.81 11.65
CA GLU A 153 -11.85 -8.64 12.53
C GLU A 153 -11.14 -8.93 13.86
N TYR A 154 -11.32 -10.12 14.41
CA TYR A 154 -10.62 -10.52 15.62
C TYR A 154 -9.11 -10.58 15.45
N LEU A 155 -8.63 -11.10 14.32
CA LEU A 155 -7.21 -11.14 14.00
C LEU A 155 -6.64 -9.75 13.71
N LEU A 156 -7.36 -8.90 12.97
CA LEU A 156 -6.96 -7.52 12.70
C LEU A 156 -6.81 -6.68 13.97
N ASN A 157 -7.67 -6.90 14.92
CA ASN A 157 -7.66 -6.20 16.21
C ASN A 157 -6.76 -6.88 17.26
N MET A 158 -5.70 -7.57 16.82
CA MET A 158 -4.69 -8.19 17.68
C MET A 158 -5.27 -9.15 18.72
N LEU A 159 -6.31 -9.92 18.35
CA LEU A 159 -7.04 -10.85 19.19
C LEU A 159 -7.84 -10.17 20.31
N ASP A 160 -8.13 -8.88 20.18
CA ASP A 160 -9.02 -8.16 21.10
C ASP A 160 -10.49 -8.37 20.69
N LYS A 161 -11.18 -9.21 21.44
CA LYS A 161 -12.61 -9.52 21.20
C LYS A 161 -13.53 -8.30 21.37
N HIS A 162 -13.12 -7.33 22.19
CA HIS A 162 -13.94 -6.14 22.45
C HIS A 162 -13.84 -5.16 21.28
N ALA A 163 -12.63 -4.98 20.76
CA ALA A 163 -12.40 -4.18 19.57
C ALA A 163 -13.08 -4.79 18.33
N ALA A 164 -12.94 -6.11 18.14
CA ALA A 164 -13.59 -6.82 17.04
C ALA A 164 -15.13 -6.74 17.12
N ALA A 165 -15.72 -6.94 18.30
CA ALA A 165 -17.16 -6.84 18.50
C ALA A 165 -17.69 -5.42 18.22
N ALA A 166 -16.92 -4.38 18.58
CA ALA A 166 -17.28 -2.99 18.30
C ALA A 166 -17.27 -2.70 16.79
N MET A 167 -16.29 -3.25 16.04
CA MET A 167 -16.21 -3.09 14.59
C MET A 167 -17.35 -3.79 13.84
N LEU A 168 -17.82 -4.91 14.38
CA LEU A 168 -18.92 -5.69 13.79
C LEU A 168 -20.29 -5.27 14.31
N GLU A 169 -20.37 -4.23 15.16
CA GLU A 169 -21.61 -3.80 15.84
C GLU A 169 -22.31 -4.94 16.60
N LEU A 170 -21.53 -5.93 17.06
CA LEU A 170 -22.04 -7.08 17.78
C LEU A 170 -22.12 -6.79 19.28
N HIS A 171 -23.21 -7.23 19.89
CA HIS A 171 -23.34 -7.20 21.36
C HIS A 171 -22.40 -8.24 22.01
N LYS A 172 -21.73 -7.81 23.06
CA LYS A 172 -20.93 -8.69 23.92
C LYS A 172 -21.85 -9.58 24.72
N ASN A 173 -21.86 -10.84 24.46
CA ASN A 173 -22.38 -11.87 25.39
C ASN A 173 -21.20 -12.57 26.06
#